data_34b8dd373602fa87b6d63d89c9d7d155
#
_entry.id   34b8dd373602fa87b6d63d89c9d7d155
#
_cell.length_a   1.000
_cell.length_b   1.000
_cell.length_c   1.000
_cell.angle_alpha   90.00
_cell.angle_beta   90.00
_cell.angle_gamma   90.00
#
_symmetry.space_group_name_H-M   'P 1'
#
loop_
_entity.id
_entity.type
_entity.pdbx_description
1 polymer ?
#
loop_
_entity_poly.entity_id
_entity_poly.type
_entity_poly.pdbx_seq_one_letter_code
_entity_poly.pdbx_strand_id
1 'polypeptide(L)'
;LSAVLAGSQKHRPKTKPIQQNELISKAIDAQRMEAKGKGYTYWAKNFNSKQYAKSILFLTENHLSVDDLPRAVEEACTKADALTAELKKVEAQIASTSQLIDQVRVYLSSVSTYKKYKASGWSRAFFAEHESEIRQYKQALLTFDEAGYKTVPKLKALYDILGQLKAQRRELIGDYAAAKKAKQELLTVQANLNALLPQNEKERIRSDAERS
;
A
#
# COMPACT_ATOMS: atom_id res chain seq x y z
N LEU A 1 23.77 -40.36 -61.30
CA LEU A 1 24.30 -39.94 -60.00
C LEU A 1 23.72 -38.59 -59.65
N SER A 2 22.59 -38.60 -59.00
CA SER A 2 21.88 -37.37 -58.47
C SER A 2 22.17 -37.23 -57.01
N ALA A 3 22.90 -36.17 -56.63
CA ALA A 3 23.08 -35.78 -55.23
C ALA A 3 21.95 -34.84 -54.81
N VAL A 4 21.11 -35.31 -53.89
CA VAL A 4 20.05 -34.55 -53.28
C VAL A 4 20.65 -33.63 -52.25
N LEU A 5 20.55 -32.30 -52.46
CA LEU A 5 20.87 -31.28 -51.46
C LEU A 5 19.78 -31.24 -50.41
N ALA A 6 20.05 -31.83 -49.26
CA ALA A 6 19.21 -31.69 -48.09
C ALA A 6 19.34 -30.28 -47.52
N GLY A 7 18.35 -29.42 -47.79
CA GLY A 7 18.23 -28.09 -47.20
C GLY A 7 18.01 -28.16 -45.70
N SER A 8 19.00 -27.72 -44.91
CA SER A 8 18.90 -27.54 -43.49
C SER A 8 17.84 -26.46 -43.18
N GLN A 9 16.63 -26.86 -42.80
CA GLN A 9 15.62 -25.95 -42.27
C GLN A 9 16.11 -25.44 -40.92
N LYS A 10 16.55 -24.18 -40.87
CA LYS A 10 16.83 -23.46 -39.64
C LYS A 10 15.52 -23.40 -38.82
N HIS A 11 15.49 -24.16 -37.75
CA HIS A 11 14.40 -24.18 -36.79
C HIS A 11 14.27 -22.77 -36.17
N ARG A 12 13.30 -21.96 -36.63
CA ARG A 12 12.92 -20.71 -35.97
C ARG A 12 12.33 -21.08 -34.61
N PRO A 13 12.88 -20.60 -33.47
CA PRO A 13 12.27 -20.82 -32.18
C PRO A 13 10.87 -20.22 -32.20
N LYS A 14 9.86 -21.07 -31.95
CA LYS A 14 8.47 -20.63 -31.77
C LYS A 14 8.44 -19.72 -30.52
N THR A 15 8.33 -18.42 -30.73
CA THR A 15 8.07 -17.48 -29.65
C THR A 15 6.73 -17.86 -29.02
N LYS A 16 6.74 -18.27 -27.77
CA LYS A 16 5.51 -18.49 -27.03
C LYS A 16 4.73 -17.16 -26.98
N PRO A 17 3.40 -17.16 -27.20
CA PRO A 17 2.60 -15.95 -27.04
C PRO A 17 2.77 -15.41 -25.61
N ILE A 18 2.89 -14.10 -25.47
CA ILE A 18 2.96 -13.43 -24.16
C ILE A 18 1.64 -13.72 -23.45
N GLN A 19 1.70 -14.43 -22.32
CA GLN A 19 0.50 -14.67 -21.50
C GLN A 19 0.10 -13.37 -20.80
N GLN A 20 -1.17 -12.97 -20.93
CA GLN A 20 -1.74 -11.72 -20.40
C GLN A 20 -1.56 -11.52 -18.88
N ASN A 21 -1.26 -12.59 -18.13
CA ASN A 21 -1.12 -12.57 -16.67
C ASN A 21 0.34 -12.51 -16.15
N GLU A 22 1.33 -12.37 -17.02
CA GLU A 22 2.71 -12.26 -16.54
C GLU A 22 3.02 -10.83 -16.06
N LEU A 23 3.47 -10.70 -14.80
CA LEU A 23 3.88 -9.43 -14.21
C LEU A 23 4.91 -8.70 -15.08
N ILE A 24 4.69 -7.40 -15.25
CA ILE A 24 5.68 -6.52 -15.92
C ILE A 24 6.85 -6.31 -14.97
N SER A 25 8.06 -6.59 -15.43
CA SER A 25 9.28 -6.38 -14.68
C SER A 25 10.06 -5.20 -15.26
N LYS A 26 10.88 -4.55 -14.44
CA LYS A 26 11.76 -3.47 -14.90
C LYS A 26 12.78 -4.00 -15.92
N ALA A 27 13.04 -3.18 -16.93
CA ALA A 27 14.08 -3.45 -17.91
C ALA A 27 15.46 -3.52 -17.22
N ILE A 28 16.32 -4.38 -17.76
CA ILE A 28 17.67 -4.61 -17.28
C ILE A 28 18.62 -3.71 -18.10
N ASP A 29 19.58 -3.11 -17.40
CA ASP A 29 20.66 -2.37 -18.06
C ASP A 29 21.56 -3.34 -18.84
N ALA A 30 21.36 -3.40 -20.16
CA ALA A 30 22.09 -4.30 -21.04
C ALA A 30 23.60 -3.98 -21.11
N GLN A 31 24.00 -2.72 -20.90
CA GLN A 31 25.42 -2.33 -20.88
C GLN A 31 26.16 -2.91 -19.69
N ARG A 32 25.52 -2.91 -18.51
CA ARG A 32 26.07 -3.56 -17.31
C ARG A 32 26.22 -5.08 -17.49
N MET A 33 25.45 -5.69 -18.39
CA MET A 33 25.56 -7.12 -18.68
C MET A 33 26.72 -7.47 -19.64
N GLU A 34 27.29 -6.49 -20.35
CA GLU A 34 28.46 -6.70 -21.21
C GLU A 34 29.68 -7.18 -20.42
N ALA A 35 29.86 -6.66 -19.22
CA ALA A 35 30.92 -7.09 -18.30
C ALA A 35 30.82 -8.58 -17.89
N LYS A 36 29.62 -9.18 -18.00
CA LYS A 36 29.38 -10.61 -17.70
C LYS A 36 29.48 -11.52 -18.90
N GLY A 37 29.67 -10.96 -20.12
CA GLY A 37 29.84 -11.69 -21.36
C GLY A 37 28.66 -11.64 -22.30
N LYS A 38 28.91 -11.98 -23.58
CA LYS A 38 27.97 -11.86 -24.71
C LYS A 38 26.61 -12.58 -24.48
N GLY A 39 26.61 -13.73 -23.81
CA GLY A 39 25.41 -14.48 -23.51
C GLY A 39 24.46 -13.71 -22.59
N TYR A 40 24.98 -13.03 -21.57
CA TYR A 40 24.18 -12.20 -20.66
C TYR A 40 23.61 -10.96 -21.36
N THR A 41 24.39 -10.32 -22.24
CA THR A 41 23.92 -9.19 -23.07
C THR A 41 22.76 -9.60 -23.97
N TYR A 42 22.89 -10.74 -24.65
CA TYR A 42 21.82 -11.28 -25.49
C TYR A 42 20.56 -11.61 -24.71
N TRP A 43 20.71 -12.25 -23.56
CA TRP A 43 19.61 -12.56 -22.67
C TRP A 43 18.91 -11.27 -22.19
N ALA A 44 19.66 -10.24 -21.75
CA ALA A 44 19.10 -8.96 -21.30
C ALA A 44 18.33 -8.25 -22.43
N LYS A 45 18.85 -8.24 -23.65
CA LYS A 45 18.14 -7.66 -24.81
C LYS A 45 16.81 -8.38 -25.09
N ASN A 46 16.81 -9.70 -25.08
CA ASN A 46 15.58 -10.48 -25.27
C ASN A 46 14.57 -10.27 -24.13
N PHE A 47 15.06 -10.22 -22.90
CA PHE A 47 14.22 -9.91 -21.74
C PHE A 47 13.58 -8.52 -21.88
N ASN A 48 14.39 -7.49 -22.19
CA ASN A 48 13.94 -6.12 -22.37
C ASN A 48 12.90 -5.98 -23.51
N SER A 49 13.10 -6.66 -24.64
CA SER A 49 12.11 -6.68 -25.73
C SER A 49 10.76 -7.25 -25.28
N LYS A 50 10.76 -8.26 -24.43
CA LYS A 50 9.53 -8.81 -23.83
C LYS A 50 8.88 -7.82 -22.86
N GLN A 51 9.68 -7.15 -22.02
CA GLN A 51 9.14 -6.16 -21.08
C GLN A 51 8.57 -4.94 -21.81
N TYR A 52 9.21 -4.51 -22.89
CA TYR A 52 8.68 -3.46 -23.76
C TYR A 52 7.32 -3.85 -24.36
N ALA A 53 7.23 -5.04 -24.97
CA ALA A 53 5.98 -5.52 -25.55
C ALA A 53 4.84 -5.63 -24.50
N LYS A 54 5.17 -6.10 -23.29
CA LYS A 54 4.22 -6.12 -22.17
C LYS A 54 3.78 -4.71 -21.74
N SER A 55 4.71 -3.75 -21.74
CA SER A 55 4.41 -2.35 -21.40
C SER A 55 3.46 -1.71 -22.41
N ILE A 56 3.67 -1.96 -23.71
CA ILE A 56 2.77 -1.50 -24.78
C ILE A 56 1.40 -2.17 -24.66
N LEU A 57 1.37 -3.49 -24.43
CA LEU A 57 0.11 -4.22 -24.24
C LEU A 57 -0.68 -3.66 -23.04
N PHE A 58 -0.02 -3.37 -21.91
CA PHE A 58 -0.62 -2.75 -20.75
C PHE A 58 -1.26 -1.38 -21.08
N LEU A 59 -0.56 -0.53 -21.84
CA LEU A 59 -1.13 0.76 -22.27
C LEU A 59 -2.38 0.54 -23.13
N THR A 60 -2.34 -0.39 -24.08
CA THR A 60 -3.47 -0.70 -24.96
C THR A 60 -4.68 -1.22 -24.17
N GLU A 61 -4.47 -2.15 -23.23
CA GLU A 61 -5.53 -2.74 -22.40
C GLU A 61 -6.16 -1.71 -21.45
N ASN A 62 -5.39 -0.72 -21.01
CA ASN A 62 -5.87 0.36 -20.13
C ASN A 62 -6.30 1.63 -20.89
N HIS A 63 -6.32 1.60 -22.22
CA HIS A 63 -6.67 2.74 -23.07
C HIS A 63 -5.82 3.99 -22.76
N LEU A 64 -4.54 3.81 -22.48
CA LEU A 64 -3.60 4.89 -22.16
C LEU A 64 -2.66 5.13 -23.35
N SER A 65 -2.42 6.39 -23.67
CA SER A 65 -1.34 6.79 -24.55
C SER A 65 0.00 6.90 -23.77
N VAL A 66 1.11 6.98 -24.48
CA VAL A 66 2.43 7.24 -23.89
C VAL A 66 2.44 8.64 -23.22
N ASP A 67 1.71 9.60 -23.78
CA ASP A 67 1.63 10.97 -23.26
C ASP A 67 0.72 11.08 -22.03
N ASP A 68 -0.29 10.23 -21.89
CA ASP A 68 -1.15 10.16 -20.71
C ASP A 68 -0.48 9.47 -19.51
N LEU A 69 0.55 8.66 -19.77
CA LEU A 69 1.19 7.84 -18.75
C LEU A 69 1.76 8.63 -17.56
N PRO A 70 2.42 9.78 -17.72
CA PRO A 70 2.89 10.58 -16.58
C PRO A 70 1.75 11.02 -15.67
N ARG A 71 0.62 11.46 -16.24
CA ARG A 71 -0.57 11.85 -15.49
C ARG A 71 -1.19 10.66 -14.76
N ALA A 72 -1.32 9.51 -15.43
CA ALA A 72 -1.83 8.29 -14.81
C ALA A 72 -0.96 7.81 -13.64
N VAL A 73 0.36 7.95 -13.74
CA VAL A 73 1.30 7.66 -12.66
C VAL A 73 1.10 8.61 -11.48
N GLU A 74 0.95 9.91 -11.73
CA GLU A 74 0.70 10.92 -10.70
C GLU A 74 -0.62 10.65 -9.96
N GLU A 75 -1.69 10.39 -10.69
CA GLU A 75 -3.00 10.04 -10.13
C GLU A 75 -2.93 8.77 -9.26
N ALA A 76 -2.24 7.73 -9.73
CA ALA A 76 -2.04 6.50 -8.97
C ALA A 76 -1.18 6.71 -7.71
N CYS A 77 -0.16 7.57 -7.77
CA CYS A 77 0.63 7.97 -6.61
C CYS A 77 -0.24 8.70 -5.59
N THR A 78 -0.96 9.73 -6.01
CA THR A 78 -1.85 10.52 -5.16
C THR A 78 -2.91 9.64 -4.48
N LYS A 79 -3.53 8.72 -5.23
CA LYS A 79 -4.51 7.77 -4.68
C LYS A 79 -3.90 6.85 -3.61
N ALA A 80 -2.72 6.29 -3.87
CA ALA A 80 -2.05 5.41 -2.90
C ALA A 80 -1.62 6.16 -1.63
N ASP A 81 -1.17 7.41 -1.77
CA ASP A 81 -0.75 8.25 -0.66
C ASP A 81 -1.95 8.72 0.18
N ALA A 82 -3.08 9.06 -0.45
CA ALA A 82 -4.34 9.37 0.23
C ALA A 82 -4.85 8.18 1.06
N LEU A 83 -4.88 6.97 0.47
CA LEU A 83 -5.27 5.76 1.20
C LEU A 83 -4.32 5.43 2.36
N THR A 84 -3.02 5.71 2.21
CA THR A 84 -2.04 5.56 3.30
C THR A 84 -2.34 6.51 4.45
N ALA A 85 -2.68 7.77 4.16
CA ALA A 85 -3.04 8.76 5.17
C ALA A 85 -4.34 8.38 5.90
N GLU A 86 -5.33 7.89 5.16
CA GLU A 86 -6.59 7.44 5.72
C GLU A 86 -6.43 6.20 6.62
N LEU A 87 -5.63 5.21 6.21
CA LEU A 87 -5.27 4.06 7.05
C LEU A 87 -4.62 4.49 8.36
N LYS A 88 -3.64 5.40 8.32
CA LYS A 88 -2.99 5.92 9.53
C LYS A 88 -4.00 6.60 10.46
N LYS A 89 -4.96 7.36 9.91
CA LYS A 89 -6.01 8.02 10.69
C LYS A 89 -6.91 7.00 11.39
N VAL A 90 -7.37 5.98 10.68
CA VAL A 90 -8.20 4.91 11.25
C VAL A 90 -7.43 4.11 12.30
N GLU A 91 -6.16 3.81 12.08
CA GLU A 91 -5.31 3.12 13.06
C GLU A 91 -5.10 3.93 14.34
N ALA A 92 -4.92 5.24 14.23
CA ALA A 92 -4.86 6.14 15.39
C ALA A 92 -6.19 6.15 16.17
N GLN A 93 -7.34 6.15 15.47
CA GLN A 93 -8.65 6.06 16.09
C GLN A 93 -8.88 4.71 16.80
N ILE A 94 -8.43 3.60 16.22
CA ILE A 94 -8.46 2.28 16.86
C ILE A 94 -7.64 2.28 18.13
N ALA A 95 -6.44 2.86 18.11
CA ALA A 95 -5.55 2.93 19.27
C ALA A 95 -6.17 3.77 20.40
N SER A 96 -6.68 4.96 20.08
CA SER A 96 -7.32 5.84 21.07
C SER A 96 -8.59 5.22 21.67
N THR A 97 -9.43 4.58 20.83
CA THR A 97 -10.63 3.88 21.31
C THR A 97 -10.27 2.70 22.21
N SER A 98 -9.23 1.94 21.88
CA SER A 98 -8.75 0.83 22.70
C SER A 98 -8.23 1.33 24.05
N GLN A 99 -7.48 2.43 24.07
CA GLN A 99 -7.02 3.07 25.30
C GLN A 99 -8.19 3.52 26.19
N LEU A 100 -9.24 4.12 25.60
CA LEU A 100 -10.46 4.49 26.34
C LEU A 100 -11.15 3.27 26.96
N ILE A 101 -11.25 2.17 26.24
CA ILE A 101 -11.80 0.91 26.76
C ILE A 101 -11.02 0.46 28.00
N ASP A 102 -9.70 0.48 27.94
CA ASP A 102 -8.86 0.10 29.06
C ASP A 102 -8.99 1.05 30.25
N GLN A 103 -9.11 2.36 30.01
CA GLN A 103 -9.38 3.34 31.08
C GLN A 103 -10.77 3.15 31.71
N VAL A 104 -11.79 2.77 30.96
CA VAL A 104 -13.10 2.44 31.54
C VAL A 104 -13.01 1.19 32.42
N ARG A 105 -12.25 0.17 32.05
CA ARG A 105 -12.01 -1.00 32.88
C ARG A 105 -11.30 -0.64 34.18
N VAL A 106 -10.24 0.20 34.10
CA VAL A 106 -9.52 0.73 35.26
C VAL A 106 -10.45 1.51 36.17
N TYR A 107 -11.29 2.37 35.62
CA TYR A 107 -12.32 3.09 36.39
C TYR A 107 -13.25 2.13 37.11
N LEU A 108 -13.80 1.13 36.42
CA LEU A 108 -14.74 0.17 36.99
C LEU A 108 -14.11 -0.67 38.13
N SER A 109 -12.84 -1.04 38.04
CA SER A 109 -12.12 -1.78 39.07
C SER A 109 -11.81 -0.92 40.31
N SER A 110 -11.57 0.38 40.13
CA SER A 110 -11.11 1.29 41.20
C SER A 110 -12.20 2.14 41.83
N VAL A 111 -13.40 2.24 41.21
CA VAL A 111 -14.49 3.09 41.68
C VAL A 111 -14.99 2.72 43.10
N SER A 112 -15.01 1.43 43.46
CA SER A 112 -15.42 0.96 44.77
C SER A 112 -14.47 1.43 45.87
N THR A 113 -13.16 1.32 45.64
CA THR A 113 -12.11 1.79 46.54
C THR A 113 -12.16 3.31 46.71
N TYR A 114 -12.37 4.05 45.62
CA TYR A 114 -12.50 5.50 45.69
C TYR A 114 -13.73 5.94 46.47
N LYS A 115 -14.88 5.25 46.32
CA LYS A 115 -16.07 5.50 47.12
C LYS A 115 -15.84 5.28 48.62
N LYS A 116 -15.13 4.19 49.00
CA LYS A 116 -14.75 3.93 50.39
C LYS A 116 -13.79 5.00 50.92
N TYR A 117 -12.82 5.45 50.12
CA TYR A 117 -11.93 6.55 50.49
C TYR A 117 -12.69 7.84 50.78
N LYS A 118 -13.66 8.19 49.94
CA LYS A 118 -14.55 9.34 50.16
C LYS A 118 -15.38 9.16 51.45
N ALA A 119 -15.94 7.98 51.69
CA ALA A 119 -16.74 7.66 52.89
C ALA A 119 -15.92 7.67 54.19
N SER A 120 -14.60 7.38 54.11
CA SER A 120 -13.69 7.47 55.27
C SER A 120 -13.29 8.89 55.66
N GLY A 121 -13.90 9.91 55.05
CA GLY A 121 -13.53 11.32 55.28
C GLY A 121 -12.13 11.67 54.77
N TRP A 122 -11.70 11.04 53.67
CA TRP A 122 -10.38 11.28 53.07
C TRP A 122 -9.20 10.86 53.98
N SER A 123 -9.37 9.72 54.69
CA SER A 123 -8.39 9.19 55.63
C SER A 123 -6.99 8.99 54.94
N ARG A 124 -5.97 9.55 55.60
CA ARG A 124 -4.57 9.39 55.13
C ARG A 124 -4.12 7.92 55.21
N ALA A 125 -4.52 7.18 56.22
CA ALA A 125 -4.19 5.77 56.38
C ALA A 125 -4.79 4.93 55.24
N PHE A 126 -6.08 5.14 54.94
CA PHE A 126 -6.78 4.49 53.85
C PHE A 126 -6.14 4.85 52.48
N PHE A 127 -5.77 6.11 52.28
CA PHE A 127 -5.09 6.54 51.08
C PHE A 127 -3.75 5.83 50.92
N ALA A 128 -2.93 5.74 51.96
CA ALA A 128 -1.63 5.08 51.90
C ALA A 128 -1.73 3.59 51.54
N GLU A 129 -2.76 2.91 52.04
CA GLU A 129 -3.05 1.51 51.75
C GLU A 129 -3.54 1.28 50.29
N HIS A 130 -4.29 2.22 49.74
CA HIS A 130 -4.96 2.11 48.44
C HIS A 130 -4.52 3.18 47.42
N GLU A 131 -3.31 3.73 47.57
CA GLU A 131 -2.84 4.87 46.79
C GLU A 131 -2.90 4.59 45.29
N SER A 132 -2.45 3.40 44.84
CA SER A 132 -2.43 3.01 43.43
C SER A 132 -3.82 3.05 42.81
N GLU A 133 -4.80 2.42 43.45
CA GLU A 133 -6.18 2.35 42.95
C GLU A 133 -6.85 3.73 42.92
N ILE A 134 -6.61 4.57 43.93
CA ILE A 134 -7.15 5.93 44.00
C ILE A 134 -6.53 6.80 42.90
N ARG A 135 -5.22 6.67 42.63
CA ARG A 135 -4.55 7.38 41.53
C ARG A 135 -5.07 6.93 40.17
N GLN A 136 -5.23 5.63 39.98
CA GLN A 136 -5.77 5.03 38.76
C GLN A 136 -7.20 5.55 38.47
N TYR A 137 -8.06 5.60 39.48
CA TYR A 137 -9.41 6.17 39.37
C TYR A 137 -9.36 7.62 38.87
N LYS A 138 -8.53 8.46 39.50
CA LYS A 138 -8.39 9.87 39.10
C LYS A 138 -7.85 10.03 37.71
N GLN A 139 -6.84 9.22 37.35
CA GLN A 139 -6.26 9.25 36.03
C GLN A 139 -7.27 8.84 34.94
N ALA A 140 -8.09 7.82 35.20
CA ALA A 140 -9.14 7.43 34.28
C ALA A 140 -10.15 8.57 34.02
N LEU A 141 -10.54 9.30 35.05
CA LEU A 141 -11.44 10.46 34.90
C LEU A 141 -10.78 11.58 34.04
N LEU A 142 -9.52 11.87 34.28
CA LEU A 142 -8.79 12.87 33.49
C LEU A 142 -8.74 12.43 31.98
N THR A 143 -8.46 11.18 31.72
CA THR A 143 -8.46 10.66 30.33
C THR A 143 -9.83 10.78 29.66
N PHE A 144 -10.93 10.59 30.39
CA PHE A 144 -12.27 10.79 29.83
C PHE A 144 -12.54 12.26 29.53
N ASP A 145 -12.13 13.16 30.41
CA ASP A 145 -12.30 14.61 30.22
C ASP A 145 -11.48 15.10 29.02
N GLU A 146 -10.22 14.70 28.90
CA GLU A 146 -9.33 14.98 27.75
C GLU A 146 -9.90 14.45 26.44
N ALA A 147 -10.60 13.30 26.48
CA ALA A 147 -11.28 12.71 25.32
C ALA A 147 -12.67 13.35 25.06
N GLY A 148 -13.06 14.37 25.82
CA GLY A 148 -14.31 15.11 25.64
C GLY A 148 -15.55 14.42 26.20
N TYR A 149 -15.39 13.40 27.06
CA TYR A 149 -16.51 12.72 27.70
C TYR A 149 -16.87 13.39 29.03
N LYS A 150 -18.05 13.99 29.10
CA LYS A 150 -18.59 14.56 30.35
C LYS A 150 -19.03 13.51 31.41
N THR A 151 -19.21 12.28 30.98
CA THR A 151 -19.58 11.13 31.80
C THR A 151 -18.78 9.91 31.35
N VAL A 152 -18.65 8.93 32.26
CA VAL A 152 -17.92 7.68 31.93
C VAL A 152 -18.55 7.00 30.69
N PRO A 153 -17.79 6.77 29.63
CA PRO A 153 -18.31 6.15 28.40
C PRO A 153 -18.77 4.71 28.63
N LYS A 154 -19.83 4.32 27.94
CA LYS A 154 -20.34 2.95 28.04
C LYS A 154 -19.43 2.00 27.24
N LEU A 155 -18.92 0.94 27.87
CA LEU A 155 -18.08 -0.07 27.23
C LEU A 155 -18.68 -0.62 25.93
N LYS A 156 -19.97 -0.92 25.94
CA LYS A 156 -20.66 -1.42 24.75
C LYS A 156 -20.51 -0.47 23.57
N ALA A 157 -20.77 0.83 23.78
CA ALA A 157 -20.65 1.83 22.73
C ALA A 157 -19.21 1.93 22.17
N LEU A 158 -18.21 1.86 23.06
CA LEU A 158 -16.80 1.86 22.64
C LEU A 158 -16.43 0.60 21.84
N TYR A 159 -16.97 -0.57 22.22
CA TYR A 159 -16.76 -1.79 21.44
C TYR A 159 -17.45 -1.75 20.08
N ASP A 160 -18.64 -1.15 20.00
CA ASP A 160 -19.34 -0.97 18.73
C ASP A 160 -18.54 -0.05 17.79
N ILE A 161 -18.01 1.07 18.30
CA ILE A 161 -17.11 1.97 17.56
C ILE A 161 -15.84 1.23 17.13
N LEU A 162 -15.20 0.50 18.03
CA LEU A 162 -13.99 -0.27 17.71
C LEU A 162 -14.26 -1.33 16.63
N GLY A 163 -15.42 -1.96 16.65
CA GLY A 163 -15.87 -2.92 15.64
C GLY A 163 -16.00 -2.26 14.26
N GLN A 164 -16.63 -1.08 14.19
CA GLN A 164 -16.80 -0.30 12.97
C GLN A 164 -15.43 0.15 12.39
N LEU A 165 -14.55 0.69 13.25
CA LEU A 165 -13.21 1.11 12.83
C LEU A 165 -12.37 -0.06 12.31
N LYS A 166 -12.46 -1.24 12.92
CA LYS A 166 -11.78 -2.45 12.43
C LYS A 166 -12.34 -2.94 11.10
N ALA A 167 -13.64 -2.80 10.87
CA ALA A 167 -14.26 -3.13 9.57
C ALA A 167 -13.76 -2.14 8.49
N GLN A 168 -13.82 -0.84 8.76
CA GLN A 168 -13.31 0.21 7.86
C GLN A 168 -11.82 -0.01 7.52
N ARG A 169 -10.98 -0.31 8.53
CA ARG A 169 -9.57 -0.63 8.30
C ARG A 169 -9.38 -1.81 7.34
N ARG A 170 -10.22 -2.84 7.44
CA ARG A 170 -10.14 -4.03 6.57
C ARG A 170 -10.45 -3.68 5.12
N GLU A 171 -11.45 -2.86 4.87
CA GLU A 171 -11.80 -2.37 3.53
C GLU A 171 -10.67 -1.52 2.95
N LEU A 172 -10.18 -0.53 3.72
CA LEU A 172 -9.07 0.34 3.31
C LEU A 172 -7.78 -0.43 2.99
N ILE A 173 -7.48 -1.53 3.69
CA ILE A 173 -6.32 -2.39 3.37
C ILE A 173 -6.48 -3.02 1.99
N GLY A 174 -7.69 -3.46 1.63
CA GLY A 174 -7.99 -4.00 0.29
C GLY A 174 -7.76 -2.95 -0.80
N ASP A 175 -8.34 -1.76 -0.61
CA ASP A 175 -8.22 -0.65 -1.55
C ASP A 175 -6.77 -0.17 -1.69
N TYR A 176 -6.04 -0.07 -0.58
CA TYR A 176 -4.63 0.28 -0.57
C TYR A 176 -3.77 -0.75 -1.32
N ALA A 177 -4.02 -2.05 -1.12
CA ALA A 177 -3.29 -3.10 -1.82
C ALA A 177 -3.51 -3.00 -3.34
N ALA A 178 -4.75 -2.76 -3.79
CA ALA A 178 -5.08 -2.57 -5.20
C ALA A 178 -4.41 -1.29 -5.77
N ALA A 179 -4.51 -0.16 -5.06
CA ALA A 179 -3.90 1.10 -5.48
C ALA A 179 -2.37 1.01 -5.54
N LYS A 180 -1.75 0.36 -4.56
CA LYS A 180 -0.30 0.11 -4.53
C LYS A 180 0.16 -0.74 -5.72
N LYS A 181 -0.61 -1.78 -6.07
CA LYS A 181 -0.33 -2.63 -7.23
C LYS A 181 -0.40 -1.81 -8.52
N ALA A 182 -1.48 -1.05 -8.72
CA ALA A 182 -1.67 -0.21 -9.90
C ALA A 182 -0.55 0.86 -10.04
N LYS A 183 -0.19 1.55 -8.93
CA LYS A 183 0.95 2.47 -8.88
C LYS A 183 2.25 1.79 -9.32
N GLN A 184 2.53 0.59 -8.80
CA GLN A 184 3.76 -0.15 -9.12
C GLN A 184 3.81 -0.59 -10.58
N GLU A 185 2.69 -1.02 -11.15
CA GLU A 185 2.59 -1.40 -12.57
C GLU A 185 2.83 -0.19 -13.47
N LEU A 186 2.14 0.93 -13.24
CA LEU A 186 2.30 2.18 -14.00
C LEU A 186 3.73 2.72 -13.93
N LEU A 187 4.35 2.75 -12.75
CA LEU A 187 5.75 3.16 -12.57
C LEU A 187 6.71 2.25 -13.32
N THR A 188 6.43 0.94 -13.37
CA THR A 188 7.26 -0.03 -14.07
C THR A 188 7.14 0.15 -15.58
N VAL A 189 5.91 0.35 -16.09
CA VAL A 189 5.65 0.65 -17.51
C VAL A 189 6.35 1.94 -17.91
N GLN A 190 6.23 3.01 -17.15
CA GLN A 190 6.88 4.29 -17.41
C GLN A 190 8.41 4.14 -17.46
N ALA A 191 9.00 3.42 -16.48
CA ALA A 191 10.43 3.17 -16.44
C ALA A 191 10.91 2.36 -17.65
N ASN A 192 10.15 1.35 -18.08
CA ASN A 192 10.48 0.54 -19.26
C ASN A 192 10.42 1.36 -20.54
N LEU A 193 9.38 2.14 -20.74
CA LEU A 193 9.25 3.00 -21.93
C LEU A 193 10.33 4.07 -21.95
N ASN A 194 10.68 4.66 -20.81
CA ASN A 194 11.78 5.63 -20.73
C ASN A 194 13.14 5.03 -21.05
N ALA A 195 13.39 3.78 -20.65
CA ALA A 195 14.66 3.09 -20.87
C ALA A 195 14.78 2.47 -22.28
N LEU A 196 13.68 2.06 -22.89
CA LEU A 196 13.69 1.20 -24.09
C LEU A 196 13.19 1.90 -25.35
N LEU A 197 12.41 2.99 -25.25
CA LEU A 197 12.03 3.81 -26.41
C LEU A 197 13.19 4.70 -26.84
N PRO A 198 13.66 4.60 -28.08
CA PRO A 198 14.60 5.56 -28.66
C PRO A 198 14.00 6.98 -28.64
N GLN A 199 14.85 7.99 -28.47
CA GLN A 199 14.39 9.39 -28.37
C GLN A 199 13.57 9.84 -29.59
N ASN A 200 14.05 9.48 -30.78
CA ASN A 200 13.39 9.76 -32.06
C ASN A 200 12.02 9.07 -32.23
N GLU A 201 11.81 7.93 -31.59
CA GLU A 201 10.53 7.20 -31.63
C GLU A 201 9.53 7.80 -30.64
N LYS A 202 10.00 8.32 -29.51
CA LYS A 202 9.20 9.12 -28.59
C LYS A 202 8.66 10.40 -29.25
N GLU A 203 9.49 11.08 -30.03
CA GLU A 203 9.10 12.29 -30.77
C GLU A 203 8.10 11.98 -31.89
N ARG A 204 8.25 10.87 -32.61
CA ARG A 204 7.27 10.43 -33.63
C ARG A 204 5.92 10.14 -33.01
N ILE A 205 5.87 9.37 -31.93
CA ILE A 205 4.60 9.03 -31.25
C ILE A 205 3.88 10.29 -30.78
N ARG A 206 4.61 11.30 -30.25
CA ARG A 206 4.03 12.60 -29.88
C ARG A 206 3.47 13.35 -31.07
N SER A 207 4.23 13.44 -32.17
CA SER A 207 3.78 14.16 -33.38
C SER A 207 2.57 13.52 -34.05
N ASP A 208 2.41 12.20 -33.94
CA ASP A 208 1.26 11.47 -34.48
C ASP A 208 0.02 11.67 -33.60
N ALA A 209 0.19 11.75 -32.27
CA ALA A 209 -0.88 12.04 -31.32
C ALA A 209 -1.41 13.50 -31.44
N GLU A 210 -0.55 14.47 -31.77
CA GLU A 210 -0.95 15.87 -32.00
C GLU A 210 -1.70 16.08 -33.34
N ARG A 211 -1.67 15.11 -34.22
CA ARG A 211 -2.36 15.16 -35.53
C ARG A 211 -3.70 14.42 -35.58
N SER A 212 -4.04 13.71 -34.54
CA SER A 212 -5.30 12.95 -34.38
C SER A 212 -6.32 13.69 -33.56
#